data_34c11baad10041a863b6c82843b2c4cd
#
_entry.id   34c11baad10041a863b6c82843b2c4cd
#
_cell.length_a   1.000
_cell.length_b   1.000
_cell.length_c   1.000
_cell.angle_alpha   90.00
_cell.angle_beta   90.00
_cell.angle_gamma   90.00
#
_symmetry.space_group_name_H-M   'P 1'
#
loop_
_entity.id
_entity.type
_entity.pdbx_description
1 polymer ?
#
loop_
_entity_poly.entity_id
_entity_poly.type
_entity_poly.pdbx_seq_one_letter_code
_entity_poly.pdbx_strand_id
1 'polypeptide(L)'
;YNFNYKNTTLPKMYLTGDTTNMTHEQTVPMGIEYISPNEDKYGQSFNTGIQNNPVRIQGTSSLQYVRHNYTIFLKDEYGADMFYNPYGEGSVAENVFCLKADYIESSHANNTGMAKFINDCVYDTKTPMQSENPNCRTTINGFPIEVYINGEYMGVYNFNHDRYSTKSLGYDYKKYPNMLVYEINSNSNVSAGAFYKYG
;
A
#
# COMPACT_ATOMS: atom_id res chain seq x y z
N TYR A 1 -25.06 -23.42 8.34
CA TYR A 1 -23.87 -23.85 7.60
C TYR A 1 -22.65 -23.59 8.47
N ASN A 2 -22.00 -24.65 8.98
CA ASN A 2 -20.72 -24.52 9.66
C ASN A 2 -19.64 -24.31 8.60
N PHE A 3 -19.19 -23.08 8.41
CA PHE A 3 -17.97 -22.83 7.68
C PHE A 3 -16.78 -23.21 8.54
N ASN A 4 -16.13 -24.33 8.21
CA ASN A 4 -14.81 -24.62 8.73
C ASN A 4 -13.86 -23.57 8.13
N TYR A 5 -13.51 -22.56 8.91
CA TYR A 5 -12.41 -21.64 8.58
C TYR A 5 -11.11 -22.45 8.54
N LYS A 6 -10.72 -22.88 7.34
CA LYS A 6 -9.33 -23.32 7.16
C LYS A 6 -8.45 -22.14 7.52
N ASN A 7 -7.40 -22.37 8.30
CA ASN A 7 -6.37 -21.35 8.53
C ASN A 7 -5.92 -20.83 7.17
N THR A 8 -6.20 -19.57 6.90
CA THR A 8 -5.76 -18.95 5.66
C THR A 8 -4.25 -18.83 5.69
N THR A 9 -3.63 -18.94 4.52
CA THR A 9 -2.18 -18.72 4.34
C THR A 9 -1.85 -17.26 4.05
N LEU A 10 -2.85 -16.37 4.15
CA LEU A 10 -2.65 -14.94 3.95
C LEU A 10 -2.12 -14.27 5.23
N PRO A 11 -1.31 -13.23 5.08
CA PRO A 11 -0.98 -12.36 6.22
C PRO A 11 -2.24 -11.72 6.81
N LYS A 12 -2.14 -11.31 8.07
CA LYS A 12 -3.23 -10.65 8.80
C LYS A 12 -2.76 -9.31 9.32
N MET A 13 -3.62 -8.31 9.23
CA MET A 13 -3.39 -7.01 9.83
C MET A 13 -4.55 -6.64 10.75
N TYR A 14 -4.21 -6.31 11.98
CA TYR A 14 -5.15 -5.89 13.01
C TYR A 14 -4.92 -4.40 13.28
N LEU A 15 -6.00 -3.63 13.14
CA LEU A 15 -6.03 -2.20 13.45
C LEU A 15 -6.91 -2.02 14.70
N THR A 16 -6.35 -1.40 15.74
CA THR A 16 -7.05 -1.20 17.01
C THR A 16 -7.03 0.26 17.42
N GLY A 17 -8.19 0.86 17.63
CA GLY A 17 -8.31 2.27 18.02
C GLY A 17 -9.72 2.82 17.81
N ASP A 18 -9.92 4.08 18.21
CA ASP A 18 -11.18 4.77 18.00
C ASP A 18 -11.30 5.26 16.55
N THR A 19 -12.27 4.74 15.83
CA THR A 19 -12.55 5.07 14.42
C THR A 19 -13.61 6.14 14.22
N THR A 20 -14.20 6.68 15.31
CA THR A 20 -15.36 7.59 15.26
C THR A 20 -15.13 8.82 14.37
N ASN A 21 -13.92 9.38 14.41
CA ASN A 21 -13.57 10.58 13.63
C ASN A 21 -12.70 10.27 12.40
N MET A 22 -12.59 8.99 12.00
CA MET A 22 -11.81 8.62 10.83
C MET A 22 -12.55 9.01 9.55
N THR A 23 -11.96 9.89 8.75
CA THR A 23 -12.52 10.31 7.47
C THR A 23 -11.46 10.25 6.37
N HIS A 24 -11.80 10.68 5.16
CA HIS A 24 -10.84 10.84 4.07
C HIS A 24 -9.81 11.94 4.36
N GLU A 25 -10.21 12.99 5.07
CA GLU A 25 -9.36 14.14 5.37
C GLU A 25 -8.70 14.04 6.74
N GLN A 26 -9.32 13.33 7.68
CA GLN A 26 -8.88 13.24 9.06
C GLN A 26 -8.34 11.85 9.39
N THR A 27 -7.10 11.81 9.89
CA THR A 27 -6.49 10.60 10.46
C THR A 27 -6.91 10.39 11.91
N VAL A 28 -6.94 9.13 12.32
CA VAL A 28 -7.05 8.72 13.73
C VAL A 28 -5.85 7.87 14.13
N PRO A 29 -5.39 7.94 15.38
CA PRO A 29 -4.31 7.10 15.87
C PRO A 29 -4.78 5.67 16.10
N MET A 30 -4.06 4.69 15.55
CA MET A 30 -4.37 3.26 15.71
C MET A 30 -3.12 2.46 16.06
N GLY A 31 -3.30 1.40 16.86
CA GLY A 31 -2.33 0.33 17.00
C GLY A 31 -2.39 -0.57 15.77
N ILE A 32 -1.23 -1.02 15.29
CA ILE A 32 -1.13 -1.90 14.13
C ILE A 32 -0.34 -3.15 14.52
N GLU A 33 -0.94 -4.32 14.33
CA GLU A 33 -0.27 -5.60 14.40
C GLU A 33 -0.35 -6.28 13.04
N TYR A 34 0.79 -6.69 12.51
CA TYR A 34 0.89 -7.44 11.27
C TYR A 34 1.49 -8.81 11.55
N ILE A 35 0.77 -9.86 11.14
CA ILE A 35 1.18 -11.25 11.30
C ILE A 35 1.43 -11.86 9.94
N SER A 36 2.68 -12.20 9.68
CA SER A 36 3.13 -12.87 8.47
C SER A 36 3.14 -14.40 8.67
N PRO A 37 2.46 -15.17 7.83
CA PRO A 37 2.54 -16.63 7.88
C PRO A 37 3.81 -17.19 7.23
N ASN A 38 4.53 -16.35 6.47
CA ASN A 38 5.78 -16.69 5.79
C ASN A 38 6.58 -15.40 5.57
N GLU A 39 7.60 -15.20 6.39
CA GLU A 39 8.38 -13.95 6.39
C GLU A 39 9.24 -13.76 5.13
N ASP A 40 9.69 -14.84 4.49
CA ASP A 40 10.43 -14.76 3.22
C ASP A 40 9.55 -14.22 2.08
N LYS A 41 8.24 -14.49 2.16
CA LYS A 41 7.29 -14.11 1.12
C LYS A 41 6.59 -12.78 1.39
N TYR A 42 6.30 -12.48 2.64
CA TYR A 42 5.42 -11.38 3.03
C TYR A 42 6.06 -10.38 4.00
N GLY A 43 7.37 -10.51 4.24
CA GLY A 43 8.10 -9.73 5.23
C GLY A 43 7.85 -10.16 6.66
N GLN A 44 8.59 -9.56 7.59
CA GLN A 44 8.55 -9.90 9.01
C GLN A 44 7.27 -9.42 9.67
N SER A 45 6.79 -10.18 10.65
CA SER A 45 5.70 -9.75 11.52
C SER A 45 6.14 -8.58 12.39
N PHE A 46 5.22 -7.65 12.69
CA PHE A 46 5.48 -6.55 13.62
C PHE A 46 4.23 -6.19 14.42
N ASN A 47 4.45 -5.54 15.56
CA ASN A 47 3.41 -4.95 16.38
C ASN A 47 3.91 -3.60 16.89
N THR A 48 3.20 -2.53 16.60
CA THR A 48 3.59 -1.19 17.02
C THR A 48 3.38 -0.93 18.52
N GLY A 49 2.61 -1.80 19.18
CA GLY A 49 2.38 -1.77 20.63
C GLY A 49 1.57 -0.57 21.16
N ILE A 50 1.48 0.50 20.39
CA ILE A 50 0.82 1.75 20.77
C ILE A 50 -0.11 2.24 19.69
N GLN A 51 -1.14 3.00 20.10
CA GLN A 51 -2.11 3.58 19.18
C GLN A 51 -1.62 4.95 18.68
N ASN A 52 -0.58 4.95 17.87
CA ASN A 52 -0.01 6.20 17.35
C ASN A 52 0.18 6.24 15.83
N ASN A 53 -0.17 5.16 15.13
CA ASN A 53 -0.09 5.14 13.67
C ASN A 53 -1.28 5.90 13.10
N PRO A 54 -1.06 7.01 12.38
CA PRO A 54 -2.16 7.70 11.72
C PRO A 54 -2.79 6.80 10.66
N VAL A 55 -4.10 6.65 10.71
CA VAL A 55 -4.88 5.89 9.72
C VAL A 55 -6.03 6.75 9.24
N ARG A 56 -6.32 6.76 7.96
CA ARG A 56 -7.46 7.45 7.37
C ARG A 56 -8.15 6.63 6.29
N ILE A 57 -9.39 6.95 6.02
CA ILE A 57 -10.09 6.43 4.83
C ILE A 57 -9.42 7.00 3.58
N GLN A 58 -9.28 6.17 2.54
CA GLN A 58 -8.64 6.56 1.30
C GLN A 58 -9.58 6.34 0.11
N GLY A 59 -9.56 7.28 -0.82
CA GLY A 59 -10.28 7.17 -2.08
C GLY A 59 -10.93 8.49 -2.51
N THR A 60 -11.56 8.47 -3.66
CA THR A 60 -12.45 9.50 -4.20
C THR A 60 -13.82 8.88 -4.51
N SER A 61 -13.99 8.26 -5.67
CA SER A 61 -15.21 7.52 -6.02
C SER A 61 -15.47 6.30 -5.12
N SER A 62 -14.41 5.67 -4.58
CA SER A 62 -14.55 4.52 -3.68
C SER A 62 -15.08 4.86 -2.28
N LEU A 63 -15.19 6.14 -1.92
CA LEU A 63 -15.78 6.58 -0.64
C LEU A 63 -17.27 6.23 -0.52
N GLN A 64 -17.96 6.02 -1.64
CA GLN A 64 -19.37 5.64 -1.67
C GLN A 64 -19.62 4.16 -1.34
N TYR A 65 -18.58 3.33 -1.28
CA TYR A 65 -18.73 1.90 -1.02
C TYR A 65 -18.71 1.60 0.48
N VAL A 66 -19.41 0.54 0.87
CA VAL A 66 -19.49 0.09 2.27
C VAL A 66 -18.13 -0.32 2.82
N ARG A 67 -17.28 -0.94 1.98
CA ARG A 67 -15.90 -1.28 2.33
C ARG A 67 -14.97 -0.18 1.84
N HIS A 68 -14.40 0.56 2.78
CA HIS A 68 -13.46 1.63 2.49
C HIS A 68 -12.04 1.10 2.26
N ASN A 69 -11.27 1.83 1.48
CA ASN A 69 -9.81 1.70 1.46
C ASN A 69 -9.24 2.53 2.61
N TYR A 70 -8.03 2.19 3.06
CA TYR A 70 -7.33 2.93 4.10
C TYR A 70 -5.91 3.29 3.66
N THR A 71 -5.42 4.43 4.13
CA THR A 71 -4.00 4.76 4.14
C THR A 71 -3.51 4.65 5.57
N ILE A 72 -2.41 3.93 5.77
CA ILE A 72 -1.76 3.75 7.07
C ILE A 72 -0.36 4.38 7.02
N PHE A 73 0.01 5.04 8.12
CA PHE A 73 1.32 5.67 8.30
C PHE A 73 2.01 4.98 9.47
N LEU A 74 2.99 4.14 9.17
CA LEU A 74 3.67 3.37 10.20
C LEU A 74 4.57 4.24 11.08
N LYS A 75 4.42 4.10 12.37
CA LYS A 75 5.22 4.77 13.39
C LYS A 75 5.80 3.74 14.35
N ASP A 76 7.00 4.01 14.85
CA ASP A 76 7.60 3.23 15.92
C ASP A 76 7.03 3.62 17.31
N GLU A 77 7.52 2.97 18.34
CA GLU A 77 7.10 3.22 19.73
C GLU A 77 7.39 4.64 20.24
N TYR A 78 8.26 5.39 19.56
CA TYR A 78 8.61 6.78 19.86
C TYR A 78 7.83 7.80 18.99
N GLY A 79 7.00 7.31 18.05
CA GLY A 79 6.24 8.15 17.11
C GLY A 79 7.04 8.60 15.89
N ALA A 80 8.27 8.11 15.71
CA ALA A 80 9.05 8.34 14.49
C ALA A 80 8.56 7.44 13.34
N ASP A 81 8.89 7.80 12.10
CA ASP A 81 8.52 7.00 10.93
C ASP A 81 9.18 5.62 10.97
N MET A 82 8.37 4.56 10.96
CA MET A 82 8.82 3.19 10.89
C MET A 82 8.84 2.73 9.43
N PHE A 83 10.04 2.56 8.87
CA PHE A 83 10.22 2.08 7.50
C PHE A 83 10.19 0.56 7.46
N TYR A 84 9.35 0.02 6.58
CA TYR A 84 9.11 -1.41 6.45
C TYR A 84 9.10 -1.83 4.98
N ASN A 85 9.70 -2.98 4.65
CA ASN A 85 9.70 -3.54 3.30
C ASN A 85 9.13 -4.97 3.31
N PRO A 86 7.82 -5.16 3.10
CA PRO A 86 7.21 -6.49 3.05
C PRO A 86 7.39 -7.21 1.71
N TYR A 87 7.94 -6.54 0.70
CA TYR A 87 7.98 -7.05 -0.67
C TYR A 87 9.33 -7.65 -1.08
N GLY A 88 10.31 -7.59 -0.17
CA GLY A 88 11.62 -8.21 -0.37
C GLY A 88 12.54 -7.46 -1.31
N GLU A 89 13.46 -8.20 -1.92
CA GLU A 89 14.48 -7.66 -2.81
C GLU A 89 13.87 -6.95 -4.02
N GLY A 90 14.51 -5.85 -4.43
CA GLY A 90 14.06 -5.01 -5.53
C GLY A 90 12.85 -4.14 -5.20
N SER A 91 12.57 -3.91 -3.92
CA SER A 91 11.61 -2.94 -3.43
C SER A 91 12.24 -2.06 -2.36
N VAL A 92 11.65 -0.90 -2.10
CA VAL A 92 12.14 0.04 -1.09
C VAL A 92 11.33 -0.10 0.19
N ALA A 93 11.97 0.21 1.33
CA ALA A 93 11.26 0.35 2.59
C ALA A 93 10.51 1.68 2.62
N GLU A 94 9.25 1.64 3.04
CA GLU A 94 8.37 2.80 3.17
C GLU A 94 7.65 2.79 4.50
N ASN A 95 7.12 3.94 4.89
CA ASN A 95 6.30 4.08 6.08
C ASN A 95 4.82 4.34 5.75
N VAL A 96 4.47 4.52 4.47
CA VAL A 96 3.10 4.77 4.04
C VAL A 96 2.61 3.65 3.14
N PHE A 97 1.50 3.04 3.52
CA PHE A 97 0.89 1.93 2.79
C PHE A 97 -0.61 2.14 2.61
N CYS A 98 -1.15 1.46 1.60
CA CYS A 98 -2.58 1.42 1.34
C CYS A 98 -3.15 0.02 1.57
N LEU A 99 -4.31 -0.02 2.20
CA LEU A 99 -5.18 -1.19 2.25
C LEU A 99 -6.30 -0.96 1.24
N LYS A 100 -6.26 -1.67 0.12
CA LYS A 100 -7.25 -1.55 -0.95
C LYS A 100 -8.29 -2.65 -0.84
N ALA A 101 -9.53 -2.27 -0.58
CA ALA A 101 -10.64 -3.22 -0.45
C ALA A 101 -11.03 -3.86 -1.79
N ASP A 102 -10.73 -3.21 -2.92
CA ASP A 102 -11.11 -3.62 -4.28
C ASP A 102 -12.58 -4.09 -4.35
N TYR A 103 -13.46 -3.31 -3.71
CA TYR A 103 -14.84 -3.72 -3.41
C TYR A 103 -15.67 -4.10 -4.64
N ILE A 104 -15.45 -3.44 -5.76
CA ILE A 104 -16.20 -3.68 -7.01
C ILE A 104 -15.52 -4.71 -7.92
N GLU A 105 -14.37 -5.23 -7.52
CA GLU A 105 -13.57 -6.14 -8.31
C GLU A 105 -13.47 -7.48 -7.58
N SER A 106 -14.14 -8.50 -8.13
CA SER A 106 -14.32 -9.79 -7.44
C SER A 106 -13.07 -10.64 -7.35
N SER A 107 -12.08 -10.43 -8.23
CA SER A 107 -10.82 -11.19 -8.17
C SER A 107 -9.84 -10.63 -7.14
N HIS A 108 -10.02 -9.38 -6.68
CA HIS A 108 -9.07 -8.63 -5.86
C HIS A 108 -7.65 -8.58 -6.44
N ALA A 109 -7.49 -8.78 -7.75
CA ALA A 109 -6.19 -8.95 -8.38
C ALA A 109 -5.90 -7.93 -9.50
N ASN A 110 -6.89 -7.16 -9.95
CA ASN A 110 -6.70 -6.25 -11.09
C ASN A 110 -5.52 -5.30 -10.89
N ASN A 111 -5.43 -4.64 -9.73
CA ASN A 111 -4.34 -3.70 -9.46
C ASN A 111 -3.01 -4.42 -9.24
N THR A 112 -2.96 -5.35 -8.29
CA THR A 112 -1.72 -6.03 -7.89
C THR A 112 -1.27 -7.04 -8.94
N GLY A 113 -2.18 -7.74 -9.60
CA GLY A 113 -1.87 -8.69 -10.67
C GLY A 113 -1.33 -8.01 -11.91
N MET A 114 -1.94 -6.88 -12.33
CA MET A 114 -1.44 -6.11 -13.46
C MET A 114 -0.11 -5.43 -13.11
N ALA A 115 0.03 -4.90 -11.90
CA ALA A 115 1.28 -4.32 -11.43
C ALA A 115 2.42 -5.36 -11.43
N LYS A 116 2.16 -6.57 -10.93
CA LYS A 116 3.12 -7.67 -10.99
C LYS A 116 3.47 -8.04 -12.42
N PHE A 117 2.48 -8.20 -13.30
CA PHE A 117 2.71 -8.53 -14.71
C PHE A 117 3.62 -7.49 -15.38
N ILE A 118 3.34 -6.19 -15.19
CA ILE A 118 4.17 -5.12 -15.76
C ILE A 118 5.58 -5.16 -15.17
N ASN A 119 5.73 -5.32 -13.85
CA ASN A 119 7.04 -5.41 -13.21
C ASN A 119 7.84 -6.61 -13.73
N ASP A 120 7.20 -7.77 -13.90
CA ASP A 120 7.86 -8.96 -14.45
C ASP A 120 8.29 -8.74 -15.91
N CYS A 121 7.46 -8.11 -16.75
CA CYS A 121 7.81 -7.79 -18.13
C CYS A 121 8.99 -6.80 -18.24
N VAL A 122 9.02 -5.80 -17.37
CA VAL A 122 10.07 -4.76 -17.37
C VAL A 122 11.36 -5.26 -16.72
N TYR A 123 11.27 -6.22 -15.79
CA TYR A 123 12.42 -6.77 -15.09
C TYR A 123 13.46 -7.36 -16.06
N ASP A 124 13.02 -8.06 -17.09
CA ASP A 124 13.92 -8.66 -18.11
C ASP A 124 14.53 -7.62 -19.06
N THR A 125 13.81 -6.51 -19.29
CA THR A 125 14.25 -5.48 -20.25
C THR A 125 15.08 -4.37 -19.62
N LYS A 126 15.07 -4.22 -18.31
CA LYS A 126 15.74 -3.20 -17.49
C LYS A 126 15.71 -1.81 -18.11
N THR A 127 14.87 -0.95 -17.59
CA THR A 127 14.89 0.47 -17.95
C THR A 127 16.24 1.08 -17.57
N PRO A 128 16.69 2.18 -18.22
CA PRO A 128 17.91 2.88 -17.82
C PRO A 128 17.98 3.17 -16.32
N MET A 129 16.85 3.53 -15.70
CA MET A 129 16.77 3.79 -14.26
C MET A 129 17.01 2.54 -13.40
N GLN A 130 16.47 1.40 -13.80
CA GLN A 130 16.71 0.14 -13.09
C GLN A 130 18.15 -0.37 -13.23
N SER A 131 18.85 0.05 -14.29
CA SER A 131 20.28 -0.24 -14.43
C SER A 131 21.12 0.56 -13.42
N GLU A 132 20.68 1.77 -13.06
CA GLU A 132 21.33 2.62 -12.08
C GLU A 132 20.86 2.35 -10.64
N ASN A 133 19.58 2.03 -10.46
CA ASN A 133 18.99 1.70 -9.18
C ASN A 133 18.10 0.45 -9.32
N PRO A 134 18.59 -0.74 -8.95
CA PRO A 134 17.86 -2.00 -9.05
C PRO A 134 16.54 -2.03 -8.26
N ASN A 135 16.39 -1.14 -7.28
CA ASN A 135 15.17 -1.02 -6.48
C ASN A 135 14.10 -0.13 -7.13
N CYS A 136 14.40 0.53 -8.26
CA CYS A 136 13.39 1.25 -9.02
C CYS A 136 12.36 0.31 -9.62
N ARG A 137 11.09 0.68 -9.49
CA ARG A 137 9.95 -0.05 -10.04
C ARG A 137 9.16 0.85 -10.98
N THR A 138 8.45 0.23 -11.90
CA THR A 138 7.53 0.93 -12.82
C THR A 138 6.11 0.97 -12.29
N THR A 139 5.79 0.09 -11.34
CA THR A 139 4.49 0.00 -10.69
C THR A 139 4.65 -0.29 -9.20
N ILE A 140 3.56 -0.12 -8.46
CA ILE A 140 3.50 -0.47 -7.03
C ILE A 140 3.66 -1.98 -6.81
N ASN A 141 4.18 -2.36 -5.65
CA ASN A 141 4.10 -3.72 -5.15
C ASN A 141 2.89 -3.87 -4.22
N GLY A 142 2.36 -5.09 -4.12
CA GLY A 142 1.27 -5.40 -3.22
C GLY A 142 0.92 -6.89 -3.22
N PHE A 143 0.25 -7.33 -2.17
CA PHE A 143 -0.28 -8.67 -2.04
C PHE A 143 -1.54 -8.69 -1.17
N PRO A 144 -2.39 -9.71 -1.29
CA PRO A 144 -3.60 -9.81 -0.49
C PRO A 144 -3.30 -10.14 0.98
N ILE A 145 -4.02 -9.49 1.89
CA ILE A 145 -4.00 -9.73 3.34
C ILE A 145 -5.41 -9.75 3.90
N GLU A 146 -5.61 -10.38 5.04
CA GLU A 146 -6.83 -10.25 5.84
C GLU A 146 -6.72 -9.03 6.76
N VAL A 147 -7.77 -8.21 6.81
CA VAL A 147 -7.82 -7.01 7.66
C VAL A 147 -8.89 -7.15 8.73
N TYR A 148 -8.53 -6.79 9.94
CA TYR A 148 -9.41 -6.72 11.11
C TYR A 148 -9.34 -5.33 11.71
N ILE A 149 -10.49 -4.73 12.04
CA ILE A 149 -10.58 -3.45 12.74
C ILE A 149 -11.36 -3.68 14.04
N ASN A 150 -10.72 -3.39 15.18
CA ASN A 150 -11.29 -3.60 16.52
C ASN A 150 -11.83 -5.03 16.73
N GLY A 151 -11.16 -6.03 16.16
CA GLY A 151 -11.53 -7.43 16.22
C GLY A 151 -12.59 -7.87 15.21
N GLU A 152 -13.19 -6.96 14.45
CA GLU A 152 -14.13 -7.27 13.38
C GLU A 152 -13.39 -7.56 12.07
N TYR A 153 -13.75 -8.64 11.40
CA TYR A 153 -13.19 -9.03 10.10
C TYR A 153 -13.74 -8.14 8.99
N MET A 154 -12.88 -7.36 8.35
CA MET A 154 -13.25 -6.43 7.28
C MET A 154 -13.18 -7.06 5.89
N GLY A 155 -12.51 -8.20 5.76
CA GLY A 155 -12.33 -8.91 4.49
C GLY A 155 -10.88 -8.99 4.02
N VAL A 156 -10.71 -9.44 2.78
CA VAL A 156 -9.41 -9.43 2.11
C VAL A 156 -9.17 -8.07 1.47
N TYR A 157 -7.98 -7.54 1.67
CA TYR A 157 -7.49 -6.26 1.12
C TYR A 157 -6.18 -6.51 0.40
N ASN A 158 -5.85 -5.66 -0.57
CA ASN A 158 -4.50 -5.59 -1.09
C ASN A 158 -3.69 -4.62 -0.22
N PHE A 159 -2.59 -5.12 0.35
CA PHE A 159 -1.61 -4.34 1.10
C PHE A 159 -0.52 -3.90 0.12
N ASN A 160 -0.49 -2.62 -0.22
CA ASN A 160 0.40 -2.10 -1.26
C ASN A 160 0.99 -0.74 -0.89
N HIS A 161 2.09 -0.40 -1.55
CA HIS A 161 2.70 0.93 -1.47
C HIS A 161 1.68 2.02 -1.82
N ASP A 162 1.83 3.19 -1.20
CA ASP A 162 1.13 4.38 -1.64
C ASP A 162 1.72 4.87 -2.98
N ARG A 163 0.87 4.99 -3.99
CA ARG A 163 1.28 5.44 -5.33
C ARG A 163 1.76 6.89 -5.38
N TYR A 164 1.35 7.72 -4.42
CA TYR A 164 1.74 9.14 -4.37
C TYR A 164 3.12 9.37 -3.80
N SER A 165 3.73 8.36 -3.20
CA SER A 165 5.12 8.42 -2.79
C SER A 165 6.01 7.98 -3.95
N THR A 166 6.68 8.94 -4.59
CA THR A 166 7.69 8.60 -5.61
C THR A 166 8.83 7.77 -5.04
N LYS A 167 9.05 7.86 -3.73
CA LYS A 167 10.00 7.01 -3.01
C LYS A 167 9.59 5.54 -3.07
N SER A 168 8.30 5.22 -3.00
CA SER A 168 7.82 3.83 -3.06
C SER A 168 8.12 3.14 -4.39
N LEU A 169 8.39 3.91 -5.44
CA LEU A 169 8.89 3.40 -6.72
C LEU A 169 10.42 3.39 -6.82
N GLY A 170 11.13 3.73 -5.76
CA GLY A 170 12.59 3.78 -5.72
C GLY A 170 13.20 5.05 -6.32
N TYR A 171 12.40 6.09 -6.56
CA TYR A 171 12.87 7.33 -7.15
C TYR A 171 13.43 8.27 -6.09
N ASP A 172 14.71 8.60 -6.23
CA ASP A 172 15.40 9.55 -5.37
C ASP A 172 15.79 10.80 -6.15
N TYR A 173 15.04 11.88 -5.98
CA TYR A 173 15.28 13.15 -6.65
C TYR A 173 16.60 13.82 -6.26
N LYS A 174 17.10 13.54 -5.06
CA LYS A 174 18.38 14.10 -4.63
C LYS A 174 19.54 13.47 -5.39
N LYS A 175 19.41 12.16 -5.64
CA LYS A 175 20.39 11.39 -6.41
C LYS A 175 20.22 11.60 -7.91
N TYR A 176 18.98 11.76 -8.36
CA TYR A 176 18.63 11.88 -9.80
C TYR A 176 17.87 13.18 -10.08
N PRO A 177 18.51 14.36 -9.95
CA PRO A 177 17.83 15.66 -10.02
C PRO A 177 17.22 15.99 -11.39
N ASN A 178 17.65 15.30 -12.44
CA ASN A 178 17.11 15.46 -13.79
C ASN A 178 15.95 14.52 -14.12
N MET A 179 15.56 13.66 -13.17
CA MET A 179 14.46 12.75 -13.36
C MET A 179 13.12 13.49 -13.31
N LEU A 180 12.26 13.18 -14.27
CA LEU A 180 10.90 13.71 -14.34
C LEU A 180 9.91 12.57 -14.17
N VAL A 181 9.03 12.70 -13.18
CA VAL A 181 7.90 11.80 -12.98
C VAL A 181 6.61 12.56 -13.26
N TYR A 182 5.76 12.00 -14.10
CA TYR A 182 4.49 12.59 -14.47
C TYR A 182 3.35 11.67 -14.05
N GLU A 183 2.32 12.23 -13.45
CA GLU A 183 1.05 11.57 -13.23
C GLU A 183 -0.01 12.20 -14.14
N ILE A 184 -0.77 11.38 -14.85
CA ILE A 184 -1.91 11.85 -15.65
C ILE A 184 -3.09 12.03 -14.70
N ASN A 185 -3.61 13.26 -14.61
CA ASN A 185 -4.81 13.52 -13.85
C ASN A 185 -6.05 13.04 -14.63
N SER A 186 -6.68 11.98 -14.12
CA SER A 186 -7.88 11.38 -14.73
C SER A 186 -9.14 12.27 -14.67
N ASN A 187 -9.12 13.35 -13.87
CA ASN A 187 -10.26 14.26 -13.71
C ASN A 187 -10.27 15.40 -14.73
N SER A 188 -9.22 15.59 -15.52
CA SER A 188 -9.24 16.53 -16.62
C SER A 188 -9.90 15.91 -17.83
N ASN A 189 -10.90 16.61 -18.40
CA ASN A 189 -11.45 16.27 -19.69
C ASN A 189 -10.32 16.01 -20.69
N VAL A 190 -10.35 14.83 -21.31
CA VAL A 190 -9.25 14.16 -22.01
C VAL A 190 -8.69 14.90 -23.24
N SER A 191 -9.12 16.11 -23.54
CA SER A 191 -8.61 16.91 -24.66
C SER A 191 -7.23 17.56 -24.41
N ALA A 192 -6.78 17.65 -23.16
CA ALA A 192 -5.42 18.03 -22.81
C ALA A 192 -5.13 17.46 -21.42
N GLY A 193 -4.52 16.28 -21.37
CA GLY A 193 -4.12 15.65 -20.10
C GLY A 193 -3.30 16.61 -19.26
N ALA A 194 -3.76 16.90 -18.04
CA ALA A 194 -2.93 17.63 -17.09
C ALA A 194 -1.88 16.68 -16.55
N PHE A 195 -0.63 17.03 -16.77
CA PHE A 195 0.52 16.30 -16.24
C PHE A 195 1.02 17.04 -15.00
N TYR A 196 1.15 16.35 -13.89
CA TYR A 196 1.81 16.87 -12.71
C TYR A 196 3.27 16.46 -12.73
N LYS A 197 4.15 17.41 -12.52
CA LYS A 197 5.56 17.15 -12.31
C LYS A 197 5.80 17.05 -10.80
N TYR A 198 6.31 15.92 -10.38
CA TYR A 198 6.83 15.73 -9.04
C TYR A 198 8.35 15.92 -9.08
N GLY A 199 8.84 16.89 -8.37
CA GLY A 199 10.26 17.20 -8.29
C GLY A 199 10.52 18.37 -7.37
#